data_07fc08c5553518089cdcefc487451874
#
_entry.id   07fc08c5553518089cdcefc487451874
#
_cell.length_a   1.000
_cell.length_b   1.000
_cell.length_c   1.000
_cell.angle_alpha   90.00
_cell.angle_beta   90.00
_cell.angle_gamma   90.00
#
_symmetry.space_group_name_H-M   'P 1'
#
loop_
_entity.id
_entity.type
_entity.pdbx_description
1 polymer ?
#
loop_
_entity_poly.entity_id
_entity_poly.type
_entity_poly.pdbx_seq_one_letter_code
_entity_poly.pdbx_strand_id
1 'polypeptide(L)'
;ALRDDSFVITGMQGLKKFSVRAYARDGEIRGVTVLFDQMMETIVAPVTAAMVSAFSPFPERTLPFAAPTKSVEYGTGLVVSARGHIVTDRKLATGCQVIVADGLGDADRVAEDRDHGLALLRVYGPRKLSPLALVADTARKGDLTLVGIPDPKEQNGAKRLTEIKARLAENNAIELRQPVPMAGFSGAAALDAQGQVLGMMEMRNFVLASTEPAAPPV
;
A
#
# COMPACT_ATOMS: atom_id res chain seq x y z
N ALA A 1 -17.14 -37.62 3.20
CA ALA A 1 -17.58 -38.03 4.54
C ALA A 1 -18.54 -36.97 5.05
N LEU A 2 -19.64 -37.41 5.62
CA LEU A 2 -20.65 -36.57 6.29
C LEU A 2 -20.61 -36.88 7.79
N ARG A 3 -20.66 -35.84 8.62
CA ARG A 3 -20.91 -35.88 10.05
C ARG A 3 -22.02 -34.88 10.36
N ASP A 4 -22.60 -34.92 11.54
CA ASP A 4 -23.71 -34.01 11.89
C ASP A 4 -23.31 -32.54 11.91
N ASP A 5 -22.03 -32.26 12.10
CA ASP A 5 -21.46 -30.92 12.22
C ASP A 5 -20.49 -30.53 11.08
N SER A 6 -20.20 -31.47 10.16
CA SER A 6 -19.20 -31.22 9.13
C SER A 6 -19.34 -32.16 7.91
N PHE A 7 -18.88 -31.66 6.76
CA PHE A 7 -18.80 -32.46 5.55
C PHE A 7 -17.55 -32.21 4.74
N VAL A 8 -17.15 -33.20 3.98
CA VAL A 8 -16.09 -33.12 2.99
C VAL A 8 -16.60 -33.65 1.66
N ILE A 9 -16.52 -32.84 0.64
CA ILE A 9 -16.88 -33.21 -0.74
C ILE A 9 -15.64 -33.01 -1.62
N THR A 10 -15.30 -34.02 -2.41
CA THR A 10 -14.27 -33.95 -3.42
C THR A 10 -14.85 -34.38 -4.77
N GLY A 11 -14.39 -33.81 -5.84
CA GLY A 11 -14.88 -34.13 -7.17
C GLY A 11 -14.09 -33.47 -8.29
N MET A 12 -14.62 -33.62 -9.49
CA MET A 12 -14.07 -33.06 -10.72
C MET A 12 -15.10 -32.15 -11.35
N GLN A 13 -14.63 -31.02 -11.88
CA GLN A 13 -15.40 -30.10 -12.70
C GLN A 13 -14.60 -29.81 -13.98
N GLY A 14 -14.91 -30.54 -15.05
CA GLY A 14 -14.08 -30.54 -16.23
C GLY A 14 -12.67 -31.07 -15.94
N LEU A 15 -11.64 -30.30 -16.21
CA LEU A 15 -10.24 -30.64 -15.95
C LEU A 15 -9.76 -30.19 -14.55
N LYS A 16 -10.64 -29.61 -13.75
CA LYS A 16 -10.30 -29.13 -12.42
C LYS A 16 -10.82 -30.08 -11.34
N LYS A 17 -9.96 -30.38 -10.39
CA LYS A 17 -10.28 -31.10 -9.19
C LYS A 17 -10.64 -30.13 -8.07
N PHE A 18 -11.67 -30.43 -7.30
CA PHE A 18 -12.06 -29.60 -6.16
C PHE A 18 -12.14 -30.42 -4.87
N SER A 19 -11.88 -29.75 -3.77
CA SER A 19 -12.09 -30.24 -2.42
C SER A 19 -12.79 -29.16 -1.60
N VAL A 20 -13.92 -29.51 -1.02
CA VAL A 20 -14.69 -28.63 -0.12
C VAL A 20 -14.70 -29.27 1.25
N ARG A 21 -14.34 -28.54 2.28
CA ARG A 21 -14.56 -28.93 3.67
C ARG A 21 -15.34 -27.84 4.38
N ALA A 22 -16.43 -28.19 5.00
CA ALA A 22 -17.28 -27.24 5.71
C ALA A 22 -17.71 -27.81 7.07
N TYR A 23 -18.00 -26.89 7.98
CA TYR A 23 -18.45 -27.14 9.33
C TYR A 23 -19.67 -26.28 9.61
N ALA A 24 -20.60 -26.82 10.39
CA ALA A 24 -21.78 -26.11 10.84
C ALA A 24 -21.76 -25.98 12.36
N ARG A 25 -22.10 -24.80 12.88
CA ARG A 25 -22.30 -24.52 14.30
C ARG A 25 -23.29 -23.38 14.46
N ASP A 26 -24.26 -23.56 15.32
CA ASP A 26 -25.25 -22.54 15.70
C ASP A 26 -25.97 -21.88 14.49
N GLY A 27 -26.27 -22.66 13.45
CA GLY A 27 -26.92 -22.20 12.22
C GLY A 27 -25.96 -21.49 11.23
N GLU A 28 -24.68 -21.39 11.54
CA GLU A 28 -23.66 -20.84 10.66
C GLU A 28 -22.84 -21.96 10.01
N ILE A 29 -22.55 -21.81 8.71
CA ILE A 29 -21.69 -22.73 7.96
C ILE A 29 -20.44 -21.98 7.51
N ARG A 30 -19.29 -22.51 7.86
CA ARG A 30 -17.99 -22.02 7.42
C ARG A 30 -17.19 -23.13 6.78
N GLY A 31 -16.52 -22.81 5.66
CA GLY A 31 -15.79 -23.83 4.92
C GLY A 31 -14.64 -23.24 4.11
N VAL A 32 -13.81 -24.13 3.60
CA VAL A 32 -12.76 -23.87 2.65
C VAL A 32 -12.98 -24.71 1.40
N THR A 33 -12.82 -24.06 0.24
CA THR A 33 -12.86 -24.72 -1.06
C THR A 33 -11.50 -24.53 -1.74
N VAL A 34 -10.92 -25.62 -2.19
CA VAL A 34 -9.70 -25.60 -2.99
C VAL A 34 -10.02 -26.17 -4.36
N LEU A 35 -9.65 -25.45 -5.41
CA LEU A 35 -9.86 -25.81 -6.80
C LEU A 35 -8.51 -25.74 -7.53
N PHE A 36 -8.10 -26.79 -8.22
CA PHE A 36 -6.84 -26.85 -8.95
C PHE A 36 -6.95 -27.71 -10.20
N ASP A 37 -6.06 -27.49 -11.14
CA ASP A 37 -5.96 -28.29 -12.36
C ASP A 37 -5.52 -29.72 -12.03
N GLN A 38 -6.16 -30.72 -12.65
CA GLN A 38 -5.84 -32.13 -12.43
C GLN A 38 -4.36 -32.43 -12.71
N MET A 39 -3.76 -31.74 -13.66
CA MET A 39 -2.34 -31.92 -13.99
C MET A 39 -1.40 -31.52 -12.85
N MET A 40 -1.86 -30.66 -11.95
CA MET A 40 -1.11 -30.17 -10.80
C MET A 40 -1.31 -31.01 -9.54
N GLU A 41 -2.10 -32.09 -9.61
CA GLU A 41 -2.52 -32.88 -8.45
C GLU A 41 -1.34 -33.35 -7.59
N THR A 42 -0.29 -33.86 -8.18
CA THR A 42 0.87 -34.40 -7.45
C THR A 42 1.56 -33.36 -6.59
N ILE A 43 1.56 -32.09 -7.04
CA ILE A 43 2.19 -30.97 -6.34
C ILE A 43 1.23 -30.33 -5.33
N VAL A 44 -0.02 -30.17 -5.74
CA VAL A 44 -1.01 -29.38 -4.98
C VAL A 44 -1.75 -30.20 -3.92
N ALA A 45 -1.93 -31.51 -4.12
CA ALA A 45 -2.67 -32.34 -3.17
C ALA A 45 -2.08 -32.35 -1.74
N PRO A 46 -0.75 -32.45 -1.52
CA PRO A 46 -0.17 -32.38 -0.19
C PRO A 46 -0.41 -31.02 0.48
N VAL A 47 -0.29 -29.94 -0.28
CA VAL A 47 -0.51 -28.56 0.20
C VAL A 47 -1.99 -28.36 0.54
N THR A 48 -2.89 -28.83 -0.31
CA THR A 48 -4.35 -28.81 -0.07
C THR A 48 -4.70 -29.57 1.22
N ALA A 49 -4.13 -30.75 1.41
CA ALA A 49 -4.38 -31.53 2.63
C ALA A 49 -3.91 -30.78 3.90
N ALA A 50 -2.73 -30.14 3.85
CA ALA A 50 -2.21 -29.34 4.96
C ALA A 50 -3.11 -28.12 5.24
N MET A 51 -3.50 -27.36 4.21
CA MET A 51 -4.38 -26.19 4.35
C MET A 51 -5.74 -26.58 4.94
N VAL A 52 -6.36 -27.63 4.42
CA VAL A 52 -7.67 -28.13 4.87
C VAL A 52 -7.60 -28.67 6.30
N SER A 53 -6.47 -29.27 6.69
CA SER A 53 -6.26 -29.78 8.05
C SER A 53 -6.04 -28.65 9.06
N ALA A 54 -5.37 -27.57 8.66
CA ALA A 54 -5.13 -26.40 9.49
C ALA A 54 -6.36 -25.49 9.63
N PHE A 55 -7.39 -25.70 8.81
CA PHE A 55 -8.57 -24.86 8.82
C PHE A 55 -9.41 -25.07 10.08
N SER A 56 -9.47 -24.05 10.94
CA SER A 56 -10.35 -23.99 12.13
C SER A 56 -11.45 -22.96 11.88
N PRO A 57 -12.67 -23.39 11.52
CA PRO A 57 -13.77 -22.50 11.13
C PRO A 57 -14.36 -21.70 12.29
N PHE A 58 -14.32 -22.28 13.50
CA PHE A 58 -14.86 -21.69 14.71
C PHE A 58 -13.78 -21.72 15.81
N PRO A 59 -12.78 -20.85 15.74
CA PRO A 59 -11.77 -20.78 16.80
C PRO A 59 -12.47 -20.48 18.12
N GLU A 60 -12.11 -21.20 19.18
CA GLU A 60 -12.53 -20.83 20.52
C GLU A 60 -12.13 -19.39 20.76
N ARG A 61 -13.05 -18.59 21.34
CA ARG A 61 -12.84 -17.16 21.61
C ARG A 61 -11.62 -16.95 22.52
N THR A 62 -10.46 -17.01 21.97
CA THR A 62 -9.29 -16.33 22.52
C THR A 62 -9.35 -14.92 22.00
N LEU A 63 -9.83 -13.98 22.85
CA LEU A 63 -9.85 -12.52 22.69
C LEU A 63 -10.22 -12.02 21.28
N PRO A 64 -11.04 -11.00 21.15
CA PRO A 64 -11.33 -10.46 19.83
C PRO A 64 -10.00 -10.07 19.18
N PHE A 65 -9.50 -10.91 18.29
CA PHE A 65 -8.62 -10.43 17.25
C PHE A 65 -9.49 -9.39 16.53
N ALA A 66 -9.33 -8.15 16.92
CA ALA A 66 -9.90 -7.05 16.16
C ALA A 66 -9.49 -7.35 14.73
N ALA A 67 -10.48 -7.64 13.86
CA ALA A 67 -10.19 -7.80 12.45
C ALA A 67 -9.31 -6.60 12.09
N PRO A 68 -8.11 -6.79 11.51
CA PRO A 68 -7.25 -5.69 11.21
C PRO A 68 -8.10 -4.71 10.42
N THR A 69 -8.34 -3.55 11.01
CA THR A 69 -9.07 -2.48 10.33
C THR A 69 -8.32 -2.25 9.04
N LYS A 70 -8.99 -2.47 7.91
CA LYS A 70 -8.39 -2.23 6.60
C LYS A 70 -8.04 -0.75 6.57
N SER A 71 -6.79 -0.43 6.90
CA SER A 71 -6.24 0.90 6.72
C SER A 71 -5.84 1.02 5.25
N VAL A 72 -6.26 2.08 4.60
CA VAL A 72 -5.84 2.40 3.25
C VAL A 72 -5.04 3.68 3.33
N GLU A 73 -3.76 3.57 3.02
CA GLU A 73 -2.83 4.69 2.93
C GLU A 73 -2.80 5.21 1.50
N TYR A 74 -2.78 6.52 1.35
CA TYR A 74 -2.74 7.19 0.07
C TYR A 74 -1.55 8.15 0.02
N GLY A 75 -0.94 8.28 -1.14
CA GLY A 75 0.12 9.23 -1.36
C GLY A 75 0.54 9.33 -2.81
N THR A 76 1.63 10.02 -3.03
CA THR A 76 2.21 10.25 -4.35
C THR A 76 3.40 9.32 -4.59
N GLY A 77 3.56 8.83 -5.81
CA GLY A 77 4.71 8.08 -6.25
C GLY A 77 5.33 8.70 -7.50
N LEU A 78 6.65 8.62 -7.61
CA LEU A 78 7.44 9.18 -8.71
C LEU A 78 7.92 8.06 -9.64
N VAL A 79 7.54 8.11 -10.90
CA VAL A 79 8.08 7.18 -11.91
C VAL A 79 9.53 7.54 -12.18
N VAL A 80 10.45 6.64 -11.86
CA VAL A 80 11.90 6.85 -11.99
C VAL A 80 12.53 6.01 -13.10
N SER A 81 11.80 5.12 -13.73
CA SER A 81 12.28 4.38 -14.89
C SER A 81 11.16 3.97 -15.85
N ALA A 82 11.48 3.87 -17.14
CA ALA A 82 10.57 3.36 -18.15
C ALA A 82 10.19 1.89 -17.94
N ARG A 83 10.93 1.17 -17.08
CA ARG A 83 10.68 -0.23 -16.72
C ARG A 83 9.66 -0.42 -15.59
N GLY A 84 8.99 0.67 -15.15
CA GLY A 84 7.94 0.63 -14.15
C GLY A 84 8.40 0.79 -12.71
N HIS A 85 9.59 1.33 -12.47
CA HIS A 85 10.03 1.63 -11.12
C HIS A 85 9.43 2.95 -10.66
N ILE A 86 8.91 2.94 -9.44
CA ILE A 86 8.26 4.07 -8.76
C ILE A 86 8.92 4.22 -7.39
N VAL A 87 9.33 5.43 -7.04
CA VAL A 87 9.78 5.76 -5.68
C VAL A 87 8.66 6.48 -4.95
N THR A 88 8.45 6.14 -3.70
CA THR A 88 7.45 6.77 -2.83
C THR A 88 7.93 6.82 -1.39
N ASP A 89 7.18 7.50 -0.51
CA ASP A 89 7.42 7.45 0.93
C ASP A 89 7.25 6.01 1.43
N ARG A 90 8.25 5.54 2.17
CA ARG A 90 8.27 4.18 2.72
C ARG A 90 7.02 3.86 3.56
N LYS A 91 6.48 4.82 4.29
CA LYS A 91 5.29 4.65 5.12
C LYS A 91 4.06 4.22 4.32
N LEU A 92 3.97 4.66 3.06
CA LEU A 92 2.87 4.27 2.17
C LEU A 92 2.97 2.83 1.67
N ALA A 93 4.12 2.19 1.80
CA ALA A 93 4.35 0.84 1.32
C ALA A 93 4.58 -0.17 2.44
N THR A 94 5.07 0.27 3.61
CA THR A 94 5.41 -0.61 4.73
C THR A 94 4.15 -1.22 5.35
N GLY A 95 4.13 -2.56 5.46
CA GLY A 95 3.01 -3.28 6.06
C GLY A 95 1.79 -3.44 5.14
N CYS A 96 1.78 -2.85 3.95
CA CYS A 96 0.70 -3.05 2.98
C CYS A 96 0.74 -4.46 2.41
N GLN A 97 -0.41 -5.13 2.39
CA GLN A 97 -0.59 -6.43 1.74
C GLN A 97 -0.73 -6.30 0.22
N VAL A 98 -1.32 -5.20 -0.22
CA VAL A 98 -1.52 -4.85 -1.63
C VAL A 98 -1.15 -3.39 -1.82
N ILE A 99 -0.39 -3.11 -2.85
CA ILE A 99 -0.02 -1.76 -3.27
C ILE A 99 -0.53 -1.57 -4.69
N VAL A 100 -1.31 -0.52 -4.91
CA VAL A 100 -1.86 -0.20 -6.23
C VAL A 100 -1.37 1.18 -6.65
N ALA A 101 -0.73 1.24 -7.80
CA ALA A 101 -0.43 2.51 -8.47
C ALA A 101 -1.59 2.86 -9.42
N ASP A 102 -2.31 3.93 -9.12
CA ASP A 102 -3.52 4.31 -9.87
C ASP A 102 -3.23 4.49 -11.37
N GLY A 103 -4.09 3.92 -12.21
CA GLY A 103 -3.90 3.87 -13.67
C GLY A 103 -2.75 2.97 -14.13
N LEU A 104 -1.94 2.41 -13.21
CA LEU A 104 -0.82 1.55 -13.52
C LEU A 104 -1.01 0.10 -13.01
N GLY A 105 -1.90 -0.14 -12.04
CA GLY A 105 -2.21 -1.45 -11.47
C GLY A 105 -1.34 -1.82 -10.29
N ASP A 106 -1.28 -3.12 -10.00
CA ASP A 106 -0.56 -3.65 -8.85
C ASP A 106 0.94 -3.39 -8.94
N ALA A 107 1.52 -3.08 -7.79
CA ALA A 107 2.94 -2.82 -7.65
C ALA A 107 3.55 -3.70 -6.56
N ASP A 108 4.71 -4.27 -6.85
CA ASP A 108 5.52 -4.99 -5.88
C ASP A 108 6.52 -4.05 -5.22
N ARG A 109 6.74 -4.23 -3.92
CA ARG A 109 7.83 -3.57 -3.21
C ARG A 109 9.14 -4.30 -3.50
N VAL A 110 10.07 -3.60 -4.15
CA VAL A 110 11.36 -4.14 -4.59
C VAL A 110 12.47 -3.89 -3.57
N ALA A 111 12.49 -2.69 -2.99
CA ALA A 111 13.49 -2.29 -2.02
C ALA A 111 12.96 -1.19 -1.08
N GLU A 112 13.61 -1.03 0.06
CA GLU A 112 13.37 0.05 1.01
C GLU A 112 14.71 0.67 1.43
N ASP A 113 14.72 2.00 1.51
CA ASP A 113 15.76 2.77 2.18
C ASP A 113 15.17 3.33 3.47
N ARG A 114 15.62 2.78 4.61
CA ARG A 114 15.11 3.16 5.92
C ARG A 114 15.68 4.48 6.40
N ASP A 115 16.89 4.79 6.01
CA ASP A 115 17.62 5.98 6.45
C ASP A 115 17.03 7.23 5.83
N HIS A 116 16.59 7.13 4.57
CA HIS A 116 15.98 8.23 3.82
C HIS A 116 14.45 8.11 3.71
N GLY A 117 13.82 7.11 4.34
CA GLY A 117 12.37 6.95 4.36
C GLY A 117 11.75 6.62 2.99
N LEU A 118 12.48 5.98 2.07
CA LEU A 118 12.04 5.70 0.72
C LEU A 118 11.66 4.23 0.50
N ALA A 119 10.70 4.00 -0.38
CA ALA A 119 10.37 2.68 -0.92
C ALA A 119 10.45 2.70 -2.44
N LEU A 120 11.06 1.65 -3.00
CA LEU A 120 11.07 1.39 -4.42
C LEU A 120 10.01 0.34 -4.75
N LEU A 121 9.07 0.73 -5.57
CA LEU A 121 8.01 -0.11 -6.08
C LEU A 121 8.26 -0.45 -7.54
N ARG A 122 7.63 -1.52 -8.04
CA ARG A 122 7.65 -1.91 -9.44
C ARG A 122 6.27 -2.32 -9.91
N VAL A 123 5.80 -1.67 -10.97
CA VAL A 123 4.64 -2.08 -11.75
C VAL A 123 5.10 -2.87 -12.98
N TYR A 124 4.31 -3.86 -13.39
CA TYR A 124 4.64 -4.75 -14.52
C TYR A 124 3.69 -4.52 -15.68
N GLY A 125 4.10 -5.00 -16.84
CA GLY A 125 3.33 -4.94 -18.08
C GLY A 125 3.81 -3.89 -19.09
N PRO A 126 3.34 -3.97 -20.34
CA PRO A 126 3.74 -3.04 -21.41
C PRO A 126 3.08 -1.67 -21.18
N ARG A 127 3.89 -0.68 -20.82
CA ARG A 127 3.40 0.69 -20.56
C ARG A 127 4.40 1.71 -21.07
N LYS A 128 3.89 2.80 -21.62
CA LYS A 128 4.71 3.95 -21.99
C LYS A 128 4.78 4.88 -20.77
N LEU A 129 5.84 4.74 -19.98
CA LEU A 129 6.11 5.57 -18.83
C LEU A 129 7.18 6.61 -19.17
N SER A 130 7.00 7.82 -18.66
CA SER A 130 7.97 8.91 -18.78
C SER A 130 8.62 9.14 -17.42
N PRO A 131 9.86 8.67 -17.20
CA PRO A 131 10.57 8.86 -15.95
C PRO A 131 10.87 10.33 -15.72
N LEU A 132 10.80 10.76 -14.45
CA LEU A 132 11.27 12.08 -14.05
C LEU A 132 12.81 12.13 -14.04
N ALA A 133 13.36 13.27 -14.43
CA ALA A 133 14.80 13.51 -14.35
C ALA A 133 15.19 13.76 -12.90
N LEU A 134 16.11 12.95 -12.38
CA LEU A 134 16.67 13.10 -11.04
C LEU A 134 17.94 13.93 -11.11
N VAL A 135 18.12 14.84 -10.16
CA VAL A 135 19.37 15.59 -10.02
C VAL A 135 20.38 14.72 -9.29
N ALA A 136 21.58 14.59 -9.86
CA ALA A 136 22.65 13.82 -9.23
C ALA A 136 23.36 14.56 -8.10
N ASP A 137 23.23 15.88 -8.04
CA ASP A 137 23.94 16.75 -7.10
C ASP A 137 23.01 17.23 -5.99
N THR A 138 23.50 17.13 -4.76
CA THR A 138 22.74 17.39 -3.55
C THR A 138 22.47 18.86 -3.30
N ALA A 139 21.24 19.15 -2.91
CA ALA A 139 20.82 20.33 -2.16
C ALA A 139 21.14 21.69 -2.80
N ARG A 140 20.54 21.98 -3.94
CA ARG A 140 20.34 23.38 -4.33
C ARG A 140 19.32 24.00 -3.38
N LYS A 141 19.82 24.75 -2.39
CA LYS A 141 19.01 25.57 -1.49
C LYS A 141 18.26 26.63 -2.29
N GLY A 142 17.05 26.93 -1.87
CA GLY A 142 16.26 27.99 -2.51
C GLY A 142 14.82 27.60 -2.81
N ASP A 143 14.23 28.32 -3.74
CA ASP A 143 12.84 28.11 -4.12
C ASP A 143 12.69 26.79 -4.87
N LEU A 144 11.64 26.04 -4.52
CA LEU A 144 11.27 24.78 -5.12
C LEU A 144 9.74 24.69 -5.32
N THR A 145 9.32 23.75 -6.13
CA THR A 145 7.91 23.44 -6.33
C THR A 145 7.65 22.00 -5.88
N LEU A 146 6.74 21.83 -4.93
CA LEU A 146 6.23 20.52 -4.58
C LEU A 146 5.11 20.15 -5.54
N VAL A 147 5.18 18.96 -6.12
CA VAL A 147 4.15 18.42 -7.02
C VAL A 147 3.65 17.12 -6.48
N GLY A 148 2.37 17.05 -6.18
CA GLY A 148 1.74 15.88 -5.59
C GLY A 148 0.24 15.83 -5.81
N ILE A 149 -0.39 14.78 -5.30
CA ILE A 149 -1.84 14.57 -5.35
C ILE A 149 -2.42 14.85 -3.96
N PRO A 150 -3.12 15.98 -3.74
CA PRO A 150 -3.53 16.41 -2.40
C PRO A 150 -4.53 15.45 -1.75
N ASP A 151 -5.54 15.00 -2.47
CA ASP A 151 -6.52 14.03 -2.00
C ASP A 151 -6.79 12.95 -3.05
N PRO A 152 -6.08 11.82 -2.98
CA PRO A 152 -6.27 10.72 -3.94
C PRO A 152 -7.63 10.05 -3.85
N LYS A 153 -8.35 10.15 -2.74
CA LYS A 153 -9.69 9.56 -2.58
C LYS A 153 -10.74 10.25 -3.43
N GLU A 154 -10.69 11.59 -3.45
CA GLU A 154 -11.68 12.41 -4.15
C GLU A 154 -11.30 12.69 -5.60
N GLN A 155 -10.06 12.42 -5.97
CA GLN A 155 -9.48 12.92 -7.20
C GLN A 155 -8.98 11.77 -8.06
N ASN A 156 -9.71 11.22 -8.91
CA ASN A 156 -9.30 10.22 -9.92
C ASN A 156 -7.79 10.24 -10.30
N GLY A 157 -6.91 9.95 -9.35
CA GLY A 157 -5.48 9.75 -9.49
C GLY A 157 -4.69 10.92 -10.09
N ALA A 158 -3.74 10.62 -10.97
CA ALA A 158 -2.77 11.55 -11.56
C ALA A 158 -3.37 12.72 -12.38
N LYS A 159 -4.68 12.75 -12.59
CA LYS A 159 -5.34 13.82 -13.34
C LYS A 159 -5.43 15.15 -12.58
N ARG A 160 -5.10 15.17 -11.30
CA ARG A 160 -5.16 16.37 -10.46
C ARG A 160 -3.89 16.58 -9.64
N LEU A 161 -2.76 16.63 -10.32
CA LEU A 161 -1.53 17.11 -9.74
C LEU A 161 -1.72 18.56 -9.29
N THR A 162 -1.28 18.85 -8.08
CA THR A 162 -1.27 20.20 -7.51
C THR A 162 0.16 20.61 -7.25
N GLU A 163 0.47 21.87 -7.53
CA GLU A 163 1.76 22.47 -7.29
C GLU A 163 1.69 23.40 -6.08
N ILE A 164 2.65 23.27 -5.19
CA ILE A 164 2.80 24.13 -4.01
C ILE A 164 4.19 24.76 -4.05
N LYS A 165 4.27 26.07 -3.95
CA LYS A 165 5.55 26.79 -3.85
C LYS A 165 6.10 26.64 -2.44
N ALA A 166 7.36 26.27 -2.36
CA ALA A 166 8.08 26.05 -1.12
C ALA A 166 9.52 26.56 -1.24
N ARG A 167 10.26 26.49 -0.16
CA ARG A 167 11.68 26.81 -0.12
C ARG A 167 12.42 25.76 0.67
N LEU A 168 13.56 25.33 0.17
CA LEU A 168 14.47 24.47 0.89
C LEU A 168 15.39 25.36 1.75
N ALA A 169 15.23 25.24 3.07
CA ALA A 169 16.06 25.96 4.05
C ALA A 169 17.44 25.31 4.21
N GLU A 170 18.34 25.97 4.95
CA GLU A 170 19.71 25.50 5.15
C GLU A 170 19.83 24.19 5.91
N ASN A 171 18.87 23.90 6.78
CA ASN A 171 18.77 22.67 7.57
C ASN A 171 18.04 21.52 6.83
N ASN A 172 17.85 21.61 5.52
CA ASN A 172 17.06 20.70 4.69
C ASN A 172 15.57 20.64 5.06
N ALA A 173 15.06 21.57 5.86
CA ALA A 173 13.63 21.69 6.09
C ALA A 173 12.94 22.37 4.91
N ILE A 174 11.74 21.92 4.60
CA ILE A 174 10.91 22.54 3.57
C ILE A 174 10.04 23.60 4.25
N GLU A 175 10.26 24.86 3.91
CA GLU A 175 9.42 25.97 4.30
C GLU A 175 8.30 26.13 3.27
N LEU A 176 7.08 25.92 3.71
CA LEU A 176 5.90 26.00 2.85
C LEU A 176 5.42 27.43 2.74
N ARG A 177 5.19 27.85 1.52
CA ARG A 177 4.32 28.99 1.23
C ARG A 177 2.94 28.42 1.00
N GLN A 178 1.92 28.91 1.72
CA GLN A 178 0.54 28.39 1.63
C GLN A 178 0.10 28.03 0.20
N PRO A 179 -0.72 26.99 -0.01
CA PRO A 179 -1.48 26.21 0.99
C PRO A 179 -0.65 25.12 1.66
N VAL A 180 -1.09 24.69 2.86
CA VAL A 180 -0.47 23.55 3.56
C VAL A 180 -0.75 22.26 2.78
N PRO A 181 0.28 21.42 2.51
CA PRO A 181 0.07 20.17 1.80
C PRO A 181 -0.87 19.23 2.56
N MET A 182 -1.73 18.55 1.83
CA MET A 182 -2.61 17.51 2.37
C MET A 182 -1.85 16.16 2.45
N ALA A 183 -2.45 15.19 3.14
CA ALA A 183 -1.84 13.87 3.39
C ALA A 183 -1.36 13.16 2.12
N GLY A 184 -2.04 13.35 1.00
CA GLY A 184 -1.64 12.78 -0.30
C GLY A 184 -0.33 13.31 -0.87
N PHE A 185 0.24 14.39 -0.30
CA PHE A 185 1.57 14.89 -0.63
C PHE A 185 2.71 14.05 -0.02
N SER A 186 2.43 13.06 0.82
CA SER A 186 3.44 12.07 1.18
C SER A 186 3.96 11.40 -0.10
N GLY A 187 5.25 11.45 -0.33
CA GLY A 187 5.89 11.01 -1.57
C GLY A 187 5.89 12.03 -2.74
N ALA A 188 5.41 13.26 -2.52
CA ALA A 188 5.41 14.30 -3.56
C ALA A 188 6.81 14.70 -4.01
N ALA A 189 6.97 15.00 -5.31
CA ALA A 189 8.24 15.49 -5.86
C ALA A 189 8.53 16.90 -5.41
N ALA A 190 9.78 17.16 -4.99
CA ALA A 190 10.33 18.48 -4.85
C ALA A 190 11.15 18.80 -6.12
N LEU A 191 10.69 19.77 -6.91
CA LEU A 191 11.28 20.13 -8.19
C LEU A 191 12.00 21.48 -8.12
N ASP A 192 13.13 21.58 -8.82
CA ASP A 192 13.80 22.86 -9.06
C ASP A 192 13.08 23.68 -10.15
N ALA A 193 13.64 24.85 -10.47
CA ALA A 193 13.12 25.73 -11.50
C ALA A 193 13.21 25.13 -12.93
N GLN A 194 14.01 24.08 -13.12
CA GLN A 194 14.17 23.35 -14.38
C GLN A 194 13.24 22.12 -14.44
N GLY A 195 12.44 21.88 -13.40
CA GLY A 195 11.55 20.70 -13.31
C GLY A 195 12.27 19.39 -13.00
N GLN A 196 13.52 19.46 -12.51
CA GLN A 196 14.26 18.28 -12.10
C GLN A 196 13.96 17.94 -10.64
N VAL A 197 13.93 16.65 -10.31
CA VAL A 197 13.64 16.18 -8.95
C VAL A 197 14.87 16.36 -8.05
N LEU A 198 14.74 17.25 -7.06
CA LEU A 198 15.73 17.46 -5.99
C LEU A 198 15.57 16.45 -4.85
N GLY A 199 14.35 15.98 -4.64
CA GLY A 199 14.03 15.08 -3.54
C GLY A 199 12.55 14.77 -3.48
N MET A 200 12.14 14.16 -2.38
CA MET A 200 10.77 13.74 -2.12
C MET A 200 10.31 14.29 -0.76
N MET A 201 9.05 14.66 -0.69
CA MET A 201 8.44 15.10 0.57
C MET A 201 8.05 13.91 1.43
N GLU A 202 8.58 13.81 2.63
CA GLU A 202 8.10 12.92 3.68
C GLU A 202 7.15 13.71 4.60
N MET A 203 5.92 13.24 4.72
CA MET A 203 4.98 13.79 5.70
C MET A 203 5.25 13.16 7.06
N ARG A 204 5.80 13.95 7.99
CA ARG A 204 5.85 13.55 9.40
C ARG A 204 4.51 13.89 10.05
N ASN A 205 3.95 12.96 10.82
CA ASN A 205 2.76 13.25 11.61
C ASN A 205 3.12 14.36 12.61
N PHE A 206 2.66 15.58 12.37
CA PHE A 206 2.65 16.60 13.39
C PHE A 206 1.57 16.21 14.41
N VAL A 207 1.98 15.76 15.57
CA VAL A 207 1.15 15.85 16.75
C VAL A 207 1.06 17.35 17.04
N LEU A 208 -0.03 17.99 16.64
CA LEU A 208 -0.38 19.30 17.17
C LEU A 208 -0.50 19.07 18.69
N ALA A 209 0.48 19.52 19.44
CA ALA A 209 0.32 19.68 20.87
C ALA A 209 -0.85 20.64 21.02
N SER A 210 -2.02 20.10 21.40
CA SER A 210 -3.15 20.91 21.81
C SER A 210 -2.70 21.68 23.04
N THR A 211 -2.37 22.93 22.88
CA THR A 211 -2.30 23.88 23.99
C THR A 211 -3.72 24.09 24.46
N GLU A 212 -4.21 23.16 25.24
CA GLU A 212 -5.37 23.37 26.09
C GLU A 212 -4.90 24.35 27.17
N PRO A 213 -5.49 25.56 27.28
CA PRO A 213 -5.13 26.45 28.36
C PRO A 213 -5.53 25.77 29.67
N ALA A 214 -4.55 25.58 30.56
CA ALA A 214 -4.78 25.09 31.89
C ALA A 214 -5.90 25.93 32.55
N ALA A 215 -6.96 25.24 32.98
CA ALA A 215 -8.03 25.87 33.76
C ALA A 215 -7.43 26.51 35.03
N PRO A 216 -7.83 27.72 35.41
CA PRO A 216 -7.33 28.34 36.61
C PRO A 216 -7.75 27.52 37.84
N PRO A 217 -6.91 27.43 38.88
CA PRO A 217 -7.27 26.73 40.10
C PRO A 217 -8.41 27.44 40.79
N VAL A 218 -9.39 26.63 41.23
CA VAL A 218 -10.50 27.03 42.08
C VAL A 218 -10.02 27.15 43.52
#